data_7a63a1bbd9ed29fc32d135e8335dcf97
#
_entry.id   7a63a1bbd9ed29fc32d135e8335dcf97
#
_cell.length_a   1.000
_cell.length_b   1.000
_cell.length_c   1.000
_cell.angle_alpha   90.00
_cell.angle_beta   90.00
_cell.angle_gamma   90.00
#
_symmetry.space_group_name_H-M   'P 1'
#
loop_
_entity.id
_entity.type
_entity.pdbx_description
1 polymer ?
#
loop_
_entity_poly.entity_id
_entity_poly.type
_entity_poly.pdbx_seq_one_letter_code
_entity_poly.pdbx_strand_id
1 'polypeptide(L)'
;MTTLAVDCMGGDHGPSVTLVACRNFLDRRTDAELLLVGLPDSLSNFSHPRAKVVAATEVVGMDDPLEVALRRKKDSSMRVAVNLVKEGAAQAAVSAGNTAALMAISRYVLKTMDGIDRPAIAAQIPNSKGTGTTVLDMGANVDCSAEHLLQFAVMGSALVSVLSGNDNPTVGLLNIGEEAIKGNEVIKKAGDLLRSASKTQDLNFYGNVEGNDIFKGTVDIVVCDGFVGNVALKASEGVASMIAEFLKLEFSRSIFTKAAAICAYPVISALKNKMDHRRYNGGALLGLRGLVFKSHGSADALAFEYALGRAYDAARNNLLERVHARISHAAPLLVGPLAGPFAGPFAGPLAGPQTLAAISLPPISPAFSAPSDLLQNLAHNTPTGLSGELSRNLPHGLPNDSSRDSSRDLPVGPIHPQPVPTPR
;
A
#
# COMPACT_ATOMS: atom_id res chain seq x y z
N MET A 1 -24.77 -16.80 -3.73
CA MET A 1 -24.02 -15.85 -4.57
C MET A 1 -23.41 -14.77 -3.71
N THR A 2 -22.19 -14.35 -3.95
CA THR A 2 -21.53 -13.27 -3.20
C THR A 2 -21.70 -11.95 -3.95
N THR A 3 -22.31 -10.97 -3.32
CA THR A 3 -22.59 -9.64 -3.91
C THR A 3 -21.58 -8.61 -3.39
N LEU A 4 -20.92 -7.87 -4.30
CA LEU A 4 -20.02 -6.78 -3.96
C LEU A 4 -20.61 -5.43 -4.42
N ALA A 5 -20.49 -4.40 -3.59
CA ALA A 5 -20.76 -3.02 -3.96
C ALA A 5 -19.47 -2.35 -4.48
N VAL A 6 -19.50 -1.81 -5.68
CA VAL A 6 -18.33 -1.24 -6.34
C VAL A 6 -18.52 0.25 -6.54
N ASP A 7 -17.70 1.08 -5.90
CA ASP A 7 -17.59 2.49 -6.21
C ASP A 7 -16.88 2.65 -7.57
N CYS A 8 -17.70 2.80 -8.62
CA CYS A 8 -17.20 2.87 -9.99
C CYS A 8 -16.58 4.24 -10.34
N MET A 9 -16.79 5.25 -9.51
CA MET A 9 -16.34 6.63 -9.76
C MET A 9 -15.01 6.95 -9.12
N GLY A 10 -14.56 6.12 -8.15
CA GLY A 10 -13.33 6.35 -7.40
C GLY A 10 -12.05 6.07 -8.19
N GLY A 11 -10.96 6.75 -7.79
CA GLY A 11 -9.63 6.64 -8.41
C GLY A 11 -9.40 7.61 -9.55
N ASP A 12 -8.16 7.59 -10.07
CA ASP A 12 -7.69 8.54 -11.08
C ASP A 12 -8.34 8.33 -12.46
N HIS A 13 -8.83 7.12 -12.70
CA HIS A 13 -9.37 6.68 -13.98
C HIS A 13 -10.89 6.43 -13.97
N GLY A 14 -11.50 6.31 -12.79
CA GLY A 14 -12.95 6.13 -12.62
C GLY A 14 -13.54 5.00 -13.46
N PRO A 15 -14.71 5.23 -14.12
CA PRO A 15 -15.45 4.20 -14.85
C PRO A 15 -14.66 3.53 -15.98
N SER A 16 -13.71 4.22 -16.60
CA SER A 16 -12.91 3.66 -17.70
C SER A 16 -12.10 2.43 -17.31
N VAL A 17 -11.71 2.35 -16.05
CA VAL A 17 -10.95 1.22 -15.48
C VAL A 17 -11.86 0.29 -14.69
N THR A 18 -12.72 0.84 -13.83
CA THR A 18 -13.54 0.03 -12.93
C THR A 18 -14.54 -0.84 -13.67
N LEU A 19 -15.17 -0.35 -14.75
CA LEU A 19 -16.12 -1.14 -15.53
C LEU A 19 -15.45 -2.29 -16.29
N VAL A 20 -14.25 -2.06 -16.84
CA VAL A 20 -13.46 -3.12 -17.50
C VAL A 20 -13.10 -4.21 -16.49
N ALA A 21 -12.62 -3.82 -15.31
CA ALA A 21 -12.29 -4.76 -14.24
C ALA A 21 -13.51 -5.55 -13.75
N CYS A 22 -14.66 -4.88 -13.59
CA CYS A 22 -15.92 -5.53 -13.20
C CYS A 22 -16.37 -6.58 -14.22
N ARG A 23 -16.26 -6.30 -15.50
CA ARG A 23 -16.58 -7.26 -16.57
C ARG A 23 -15.65 -8.47 -16.49
N ASN A 24 -14.33 -8.25 -16.49
CA ASN A 24 -13.33 -9.32 -16.40
C ASN A 24 -13.53 -10.18 -15.16
N PHE A 25 -13.83 -9.57 -14.01
CA PHE A 25 -14.11 -10.27 -12.77
C PHE A 25 -15.36 -11.16 -12.88
N LEU A 26 -16.46 -10.64 -13.42
CA LEU A 26 -17.70 -11.41 -13.59
C LEU A 26 -17.55 -12.54 -14.58
N ASP A 27 -16.78 -12.36 -15.65
CA ASP A 27 -16.50 -13.41 -16.65
C ASP A 27 -15.73 -14.58 -16.02
N ARG A 28 -14.87 -14.31 -15.03
CA ARG A 28 -14.07 -15.34 -14.32
C ARG A 28 -14.78 -15.97 -13.12
N ARG A 29 -15.70 -15.23 -12.48
CA ARG A 29 -16.41 -15.66 -11.24
C ARG A 29 -17.90 -15.82 -11.53
N THR A 30 -18.35 -17.06 -11.71
CA THR A 30 -19.75 -17.36 -12.08
C THR A 30 -20.74 -17.25 -10.91
N ASP A 31 -20.25 -17.24 -9.67
CA ASP A 31 -21.01 -17.19 -8.42
C ASP A 31 -20.96 -15.84 -7.70
N ALA A 32 -20.54 -14.78 -8.43
CA ALA A 32 -20.49 -13.40 -7.95
C ALA A 32 -21.54 -12.51 -8.63
N GLU A 33 -22.04 -11.52 -7.89
CA GLU A 33 -22.86 -10.40 -8.37
C GLU A 33 -22.21 -9.08 -8.01
N LEU A 34 -22.42 -8.04 -8.83
CA LEU A 34 -21.91 -6.70 -8.57
C LEU A 34 -23.04 -5.65 -8.55
N LEU A 35 -23.01 -4.79 -7.53
CA LEU A 35 -23.78 -3.54 -7.48
C LEU A 35 -22.84 -2.40 -7.88
N LEU A 36 -22.98 -1.91 -9.10
CA LEU A 36 -22.13 -0.87 -9.69
C LEU A 36 -22.68 0.50 -9.28
N VAL A 37 -21.97 1.17 -8.38
CA VAL A 37 -22.42 2.44 -7.81
C VAL A 37 -21.74 3.60 -8.52
N GLY A 38 -22.52 4.54 -9.05
CA GLY A 38 -21.97 5.72 -9.70
C GLY A 38 -23.02 6.59 -10.38
N LEU A 39 -22.55 7.59 -11.13
CA LEU A 39 -23.42 8.47 -11.92
C LEU A 39 -24.07 7.65 -13.04
N PRO A 40 -25.42 7.72 -13.19
CA PRO A 40 -26.15 6.90 -14.18
C PRO A 40 -25.60 7.03 -15.59
N ASP A 41 -25.29 8.25 -16.04
CA ASP A 41 -24.79 8.52 -17.38
C ASP A 41 -23.44 7.84 -17.63
N SER A 42 -22.57 7.81 -16.63
CA SER A 42 -21.24 7.15 -16.71
C SER A 42 -21.32 5.63 -16.75
N LEU A 43 -22.40 5.04 -16.26
CA LEU A 43 -22.61 3.59 -16.18
C LEU A 43 -23.59 3.05 -17.23
N SER A 44 -24.22 3.93 -18.02
CA SER A 44 -25.30 3.62 -18.97
C SER A 44 -24.92 2.54 -20.02
N ASN A 45 -23.66 2.53 -20.44
CA ASN A 45 -23.15 1.60 -21.47
C ASN A 45 -22.71 0.23 -20.90
N PHE A 46 -22.82 0.00 -19.58
CA PHE A 46 -22.46 -1.26 -18.97
C PHE A 46 -23.68 -2.18 -18.88
N SER A 47 -23.56 -3.37 -19.45
CA SER A 47 -24.59 -4.41 -19.36
C SER A 47 -23.93 -5.75 -19.06
N HIS A 48 -24.40 -6.42 -18.01
CA HIS A 48 -24.00 -7.79 -17.66
C HIS A 48 -25.12 -8.44 -16.82
N PRO A 49 -25.47 -9.72 -17.04
CA PRO A 49 -26.60 -10.39 -16.34
C PRO A 49 -26.47 -10.41 -14.81
N ARG A 50 -25.24 -10.39 -14.29
CA ARG A 50 -24.93 -10.43 -12.85
C ARG A 50 -24.39 -9.10 -12.31
N ALA A 51 -24.76 -7.99 -12.96
CA ALA A 51 -24.47 -6.64 -12.46
C ALA A 51 -25.72 -5.79 -12.49
N LYS A 52 -25.89 -4.99 -11.43
CA LYS A 52 -26.97 -4.00 -11.31
C LYS A 52 -26.37 -2.62 -11.05
N VAL A 53 -26.83 -1.62 -11.77
CA VAL A 53 -26.44 -0.23 -11.54
C VAL A 53 -27.24 0.32 -10.35
N VAL A 54 -26.53 0.95 -9.41
CA VAL A 54 -27.10 1.70 -8.31
C VAL A 54 -26.69 3.16 -8.50
N ALA A 55 -27.68 4.03 -8.65
CA ALA A 55 -27.45 5.45 -8.91
C ALA A 55 -26.85 6.14 -7.67
N ALA A 56 -25.89 7.00 -7.91
CA ALA A 56 -25.39 8.01 -6.99
C ALA A 56 -25.36 9.35 -7.72
N THR A 57 -25.52 10.45 -7.01
CA THR A 57 -25.60 11.79 -7.63
C THR A 57 -24.31 12.60 -7.45
N GLU A 58 -23.40 12.11 -6.60
CA GLU A 58 -22.17 12.81 -6.24
C GLU A 58 -20.94 11.88 -6.32
N VAL A 59 -19.77 12.49 -6.48
CA VAL A 59 -18.48 11.81 -6.50
C VAL A 59 -17.53 12.47 -5.52
N VAL A 60 -16.84 11.68 -4.68
CA VAL A 60 -15.74 12.17 -3.86
C VAL A 60 -14.48 12.23 -4.70
N GLY A 61 -13.94 13.43 -4.91
CA GLY A 61 -12.68 13.65 -5.61
C GLY A 61 -11.47 13.17 -4.79
N MET A 62 -10.35 12.93 -5.48
CA MET A 62 -9.12 12.51 -4.80
C MET A 62 -8.56 13.58 -3.86
N ASP A 63 -8.78 14.86 -4.17
CA ASP A 63 -8.31 16.03 -3.42
C ASP A 63 -9.39 16.67 -2.55
N ASP A 64 -10.58 16.07 -2.47
CA ASP A 64 -11.65 16.61 -1.64
C ASP A 64 -11.26 16.64 -0.16
N PRO A 65 -11.49 17.77 0.52
CA PRO A 65 -11.35 17.85 1.96
C PRO A 65 -12.26 16.82 2.66
N LEU A 66 -11.76 16.20 3.71
CA LEU A 66 -12.49 15.17 4.46
C LEU A 66 -13.87 15.63 4.93
N GLU A 67 -13.99 16.89 5.33
CA GLU A 67 -15.26 17.48 5.74
C GLU A 67 -16.29 17.51 4.60
N VAL A 68 -15.85 17.84 3.38
CA VAL A 68 -16.71 17.84 2.17
C VAL A 68 -17.20 16.43 1.88
N ALA A 69 -16.31 15.45 1.87
CA ALA A 69 -16.66 14.05 1.63
C ALA A 69 -17.67 13.51 2.66
N LEU A 70 -17.48 13.84 3.96
CA LEU A 70 -18.34 13.33 5.03
C LEU A 70 -19.68 14.08 5.17
N ARG A 71 -19.67 15.42 5.09
CA ARG A 71 -20.82 16.25 5.48
C ARG A 71 -21.65 16.72 4.30
N ARG A 72 -21.01 17.01 3.16
CA ARG A 72 -21.68 17.57 1.99
C ARG A 72 -22.06 16.49 0.98
N LYS A 73 -21.12 15.61 0.61
CA LYS A 73 -21.35 14.56 -0.42
C LYS A 73 -21.98 13.30 0.18
N LYS A 74 -23.24 13.43 0.62
CA LYS A 74 -23.97 12.36 1.31
C LYS A 74 -24.48 11.26 0.37
N ASP A 75 -24.64 11.58 -0.90
CA ASP A 75 -25.05 10.65 -1.96
C ASP A 75 -23.91 10.32 -2.93
N SER A 76 -22.67 10.37 -2.41
CA SER A 76 -21.51 10.00 -3.21
C SER A 76 -21.46 8.48 -3.47
N SER A 77 -20.96 8.09 -4.64
CA SER A 77 -20.79 6.68 -5.03
C SER A 77 -20.05 5.87 -3.98
N MET A 78 -19.00 6.43 -3.38
CA MET A 78 -18.26 5.84 -2.28
C MET A 78 -19.15 5.58 -1.07
N ARG A 79 -19.98 6.55 -0.66
CA ARG A 79 -20.84 6.41 0.52
C ARG A 79 -22.01 5.47 0.26
N VAL A 80 -22.60 5.52 -0.90
CA VAL A 80 -23.67 4.59 -1.31
C VAL A 80 -23.15 3.16 -1.32
N ALA A 81 -21.96 2.90 -1.86
CA ALA A 81 -21.34 1.57 -1.85
C ALA A 81 -21.17 1.02 -0.41
N VAL A 82 -20.72 1.86 0.53
CA VAL A 82 -20.57 1.47 1.94
C VAL A 82 -21.94 1.28 2.62
N ASN A 83 -22.96 2.08 2.26
CA ASN A 83 -24.32 1.91 2.78
C ASN A 83 -24.94 0.57 2.35
N LEU A 84 -24.71 0.11 1.12
CA LEU A 84 -25.18 -1.20 0.65
C LEU A 84 -24.60 -2.35 1.48
N VAL A 85 -23.39 -2.21 2.00
CA VAL A 85 -22.82 -3.18 2.96
C VAL A 85 -23.53 -3.09 4.30
N LYS A 86 -23.80 -1.89 4.82
CA LYS A 86 -24.54 -1.70 6.09
C LYS A 86 -25.95 -2.29 6.04
N GLU A 87 -26.60 -2.17 4.90
CA GLU A 87 -27.97 -2.64 4.65
C GLU A 87 -28.02 -4.15 4.37
N GLY A 88 -26.87 -4.82 4.24
CA GLY A 88 -26.77 -6.24 3.91
C GLY A 88 -27.07 -6.57 2.44
N ALA A 89 -27.21 -5.54 1.58
CA ALA A 89 -27.43 -5.72 0.15
C ALA A 89 -26.14 -6.19 -0.57
N ALA A 90 -24.98 -5.90 0.00
CA ALA A 90 -23.68 -6.39 -0.43
C ALA A 90 -22.86 -6.91 0.76
N GLN A 91 -22.04 -7.93 0.54
CA GLN A 91 -21.16 -8.49 1.56
C GLN A 91 -19.88 -7.68 1.75
N ALA A 92 -19.42 -6.98 0.70
CA ALA A 92 -18.25 -6.10 0.79
C ALA A 92 -18.38 -4.92 -0.18
N ALA A 93 -17.71 -3.80 0.16
CA ALA A 93 -17.54 -2.64 -0.72
C ALA A 93 -16.10 -2.53 -1.21
N VAL A 94 -15.92 -2.09 -2.47
CA VAL A 94 -14.60 -1.86 -3.08
C VAL A 94 -14.56 -0.45 -3.66
N SER A 95 -13.53 0.33 -3.32
CA SER A 95 -13.32 1.69 -3.87
C SER A 95 -11.84 1.97 -4.12
N ALA A 96 -11.54 2.63 -5.25
CA ALA A 96 -10.22 3.19 -5.55
C ALA A 96 -10.09 4.67 -5.13
N GLY A 97 -11.14 5.29 -4.62
CA GLY A 97 -11.19 6.71 -4.28
C GLY A 97 -10.27 7.12 -3.13
N ASN A 98 -10.37 8.37 -2.69
CA ASN A 98 -9.56 8.95 -1.63
C ASN A 98 -9.56 8.10 -0.37
N THR A 99 -8.38 7.71 0.12
CA THR A 99 -8.22 6.76 1.24
C THR A 99 -8.75 7.33 2.56
N ALA A 100 -8.47 8.60 2.85
CA ALA A 100 -8.95 9.25 4.07
C ALA A 100 -10.47 9.39 4.08
N ALA A 101 -11.07 9.72 2.93
CA ALA A 101 -12.51 9.80 2.77
C ALA A 101 -13.17 8.43 2.92
N LEU A 102 -12.62 7.38 2.28
CA LEU A 102 -13.15 6.02 2.38
C LEU A 102 -13.10 5.52 3.82
N MET A 103 -11.97 5.72 4.52
CA MET A 103 -11.82 5.35 5.92
C MET A 103 -12.84 6.05 6.81
N ALA A 104 -12.97 7.37 6.67
CA ALA A 104 -13.87 8.16 7.50
C ALA A 104 -15.36 7.85 7.22
N ILE A 105 -15.74 7.70 5.94
CA ILE A 105 -17.10 7.30 5.56
C ILE A 105 -17.40 5.90 6.10
N SER A 106 -16.50 4.95 5.93
CA SER A 106 -16.68 3.58 6.39
C SER A 106 -16.82 3.52 7.92
N ARG A 107 -15.97 4.24 8.65
CA ARG A 107 -16.08 4.34 10.12
C ARG A 107 -17.40 5.00 10.55
N TYR A 108 -17.84 6.03 9.84
CA TYR A 108 -19.10 6.71 10.15
C TYR A 108 -20.31 5.81 9.91
N VAL A 109 -20.35 5.11 8.78
CA VAL A 109 -21.51 4.30 8.34
C VAL A 109 -21.55 2.95 9.05
N LEU A 110 -20.44 2.20 9.03
CA LEU A 110 -20.37 0.83 9.54
C LEU A 110 -20.05 0.74 11.04
N LYS A 111 -19.39 1.77 11.60
CA LYS A 111 -18.82 1.77 12.95
C LYS A 111 -17.67 0.77 13.09
N THR A 112 -16.94 0.88 14.21
CA THR A 112 -15.93 -0.12 14.60
C THR A 112 -16.57 -1.31 15.32
N MET A 113 -15.90 -2.46 15.26
CA MET A 113 -16.22 -3.63 16.08
C MET A 113 -16.01 -3.33 17.55
N ASP A 114 -16.72 -4.06 18.42
CA ASP A 114 -16.53 -3.93 19.88
C ASP A 114 -15.11 -4.37 20.25
N GLY A 115 -14.43 -3.58 21.07
CA GLY A 115 -13.03 -3.78 21.45
C GLY A 115 -12.01 -3.24 20.44
N ILE A 116 -12.44 -2.61 19.34
CA ILE A 116 -11.58 -1.96 18.36
C ILE A 116 -11.80 -0.45 18.36
N ASP A 117 -10.74 0.29 18.68
CA ASP A 117 -10.77 1.75 18.76
C ASP A 117 -10.68 2.39 17.38
N ARG A 118 -9.81 1.82 16.51
CA ARG A 118 -9.55 2.37 15.18
C ARG A 118 -9.44 1.25 14.14
N PRO A 119 -10.06 1.42 12.96
CA PRO A 119 -9.83 0.51 11.85
C PRO A 119 -8.41 0.71 11.30
N ALA A 120 -7.84 -0.35 10.70
CA ALA A 120 -6.53 -0.32 10.07
C ALA A 120 -6.61 -0.82 8.62
N ILE A 121 -5.69 -0.37 7.77
CA ILE A 121 -5.54 -0.90 6.42
C ILE A 121 -4.51 -2.03 6.43
N ALA A 122 -4.97 -3.23 6.11
CA ALA A 122 -4.12 -4.39 5.89
C ALA A 122 -3.84 -4.58 4.41
N ALA A 123 -2.59 -4.59 4.00
CA ALA A 123 -2.19 -4.91 2.64
C ALA A 123 -1.04 -5.91 2.61
N GLN A 124 -0.91 -6.66 1.52
CA GLN A 124 0.20 -7.58 1.32
C GLN A 124 1.31 -6.92 0.51
N ILE A 125 2.55 -7.13 0.94
CA ILE A 125 3.77 -6.77 0.21
C ILE A 125 4.42 -8.07 -0.28
N PRO A 126 4.86 -8.17 -1.55
CA PRO A 126 5.57 -9.34 -2.05
C PRO A 126 6.84 -9.61 -1.24
N ASN A 127 7.11 -10.88 -0.98
CA ASN A 127 8.31 -11.33 -0.29
C ASN A 127 9.11 -12.35 -1.11
N SER A 128 10.33 -12.65 -0.70
CA SER A 128 11.22 -13.58 -1.40
C SER A 128 10.72 -15.03 -1.41
N LYS A 129 9.81 -15.39 -0.49
CA LYS A 129 9.16 -16.72 -0.44
C LYS A 129 8.03 -16.85 -1.48
N GLY A 130 7.60 -15.73 -2.09
CA GLY A 130 6.50 -15.70 -3.07
C GLY A 130 5.09 -15.77 -2.47
N THR A 131 4.96 -15.69 -1.14
CA THR A 131 3.67 -15.73 -0.42
C THR A 131 3.10 -14.34 -0.14
N GLY A 132 3.93 -13.33 -0.01
CA GLY A 132 3.59 -12.00 0.48
C GLY A 132 3.54 -11.92 2.01
N THR A 133 3.95 -10.78 2.54
CA THR A 133 3.87 -10.45 3.97
C THR A 133 2.74 -9.45 4.16
N THR A 134 1.83 -9.72 5.09
CA THR A 134 0.73 -8.80 5.42
C THR A 134 1.23 -7.72 6.36
N VAL A 135 1.06 -6.47 6.00
CA VAL A 135 1.46 -5.32 6.82
C VAL A 135 0.23 -4.54 7.29
N LEU A 136 0.18 -4.20 8.55
CA LEU A 136 -0.80 -3.35 9.22
C LEU A 136 -0.06 -2.33 10.11
N ASP A 137 -0.34 -1.06 10.07
CA ASP A 137 -1.30 -0.30 9.28
C ASP A 137 -0.59 0.31 8.05
N MET A 138 -1.30 0.41 6.93
CA MET A 138 -0.75 0.94 5.67
C MET A 138 -1.27 2.35 5.35
N GLY A 139 -1.48 3.17 6.38
CA GLY A 139 -1.80 4.60 6.21
C GLY A 139 -3.19 5.03 6.69
N ALA A 140 -3.87 4.24 7.51
CA ALA A 140 -5.15 4.66 8.10
C ALA A 140 -4.95 5.52 9.35
N ASN A 141 -3.90 5.26 10.14
CA ASN A 141 -3.64 5.92 11.42
C ASN A 141 -2.19 6.38 11.49
N VAL A 142 -1.97 7.69 11.45
CA VAL A 142 -0.62 8.28 11.50
C VAL A 142 0.03 8.01 12.84
N ASP A 143 -0.72 8.21 13.93
CA ASP A 143 -0.26 7.99 15.31
C ASP A 143 -1.03 6.82 15.94
N CYS A 144 -0.31 5.87 16.51
CA CYS A 144 -0.88 4.71 17.17
C CYS A 144 -0.38 4.60 18.61
N SER A 145 -1.27 4.15 19.53
CA SER A 145 -0.86 3.71 20.85
C SER A 145 -0.40 2.25 20.82
N ALA A 146 0.20 1.78 21.91
CA ALA A 146 0.59 0.37 22.04
C ALA A 146 -0.61 -0.58 21.95
N GLU A 147 -1.75 -0.16 22.47
CA GLU A 147 -3.03 -0.89 22.42
C GLU A 147 -3.56 -0.99 20.99
N HIS A 148 -3.44 0.08 20.18
CA HIS A 148 -3.79 0.02 18.75
C HIS A 148 -2.94 -1.02 18.02
N LEU A 149 -1.63 -1.07 18.28
CA LEU A 149 -0.73 -2.04 17.64
C LEU A 149 -1.09 -3.49 18.04
N LEU A 150 -1.50 -3.72 19.29
CA LEU A 150 -2.04 -5.02 19.72
C LEU A 150 -3.34 -5.36 18.96
N GLN A 151 -4.28 -4.41 18.85
CA GLN A 151 -5.53 -4.61 18.11
C GLN A 151 -5.24 -4.94 16.64
N PHE A 152 -4.27 -4.26 16.01
CA PHE A 152 -3.86 -4.55 14.63
C PHE A 152 -3.27 -5.95 14.48
N ALA A 153 -2.47 -6.40 15.45
CA ALA A 153 -1.92 -7.75 15.47
C ALA A 153 -3.02 -8.83 15.50
N VAL A 154 -4.02 -8.66 16.37
CA VAL A 154 -5.16 -9.57 16.48
C VAL A 154 -5.99 -9.60 15.19
N MET A 155 -6.31 -8.42 14.64
CA MET A 155 -7.03 -8.32 13.37
C MET A 155 -6.25 -8.91 12.19
N GLY A 156 -4.95 -8.64 12.11
CA GLY A 156 -4.06 -9.19 11.08
C GLY A 156 -3.96 -10.71 11.17
N SER A 157 -3.85 -11.25 12.38
CA SER A 157 -3.84 -12.70 12.61
C SER A 157 -5.13 -13.35 12.11
N ALA A 158 -6.29 -12.74 12.38
CA ALA A 158 -7.57 -13.24 11.86
C ALA A 158 -7.63 -13.19 10.33
N LEU A 159 -7.20 -12.07 9.71
CA LEU A 159 -7.18 -11.91 8.25
C LEU A 159 -6.32 -12.98 7.58
N VAL A 160 -5.07 -13.14 8.04
CA VAL A 160 -4.13 -14.07 7.43
C VAL A 160 -4.60 -15.51 7.61
N SER A 161 -5.16 -15.86 8.76
CA SER A 161 -5.70 -17.22 8.96
C SER A 161 -6.84 -17.55 7.98
N VAL A 162 -7.67 -16.56 7.62
CA VAL A 162 -8.72 -16.72 6.61
C VAL A 162 -8.16 -16.88 5.20
N LEU A 163 -7.17 -16.04 4.85
CA LEU A 163 -6.68 -15.97 3.47
C LEU A 163 -5.69 -17.09 3.14
N SER A 164 -4.87 -17.51 4.10
CA SER A 164 -3.81 -18.51 3.88
C SER A 164 -4.16 -19.92 4.38
N GLY A 165 -5.23 -20.05 5.20
CA GLY A 165 -5.54 -21.30 5.89
C GLY A 165 -4.57 -21.65 7.02
N ASN A 166 -3.66 -20.73 7.40
CA ASN A 166 -2.77 -20.88 8.54
C ASN A 166 -3.47 -20.38 9.81
N ASP A 167 -3.91 -21.28 10.68
CA ASP A 167 -4.65 -20.91 11.89
C ASP A 167 -3.80 -20.18 12.94
N ASN A 168 -2.47 -20.25 12.84
CA ASN A 168 -1.55 -19.62 13.80
C ASN A 168 -0.44 -18.81 13.10
N PRO A 169 -0.79 -17.76 12.33
CA PRO A 169 0.18 -16.96 11.60
C PRO A 169 1.12 -16.20 12.54
N THR A 170 2.39 -16.09 12.16
CA THR A 170 3.41 -15.38 12.92
C THR A 170 3.26 -13.88 12.78
N VAL A 171 3.37 -13.16 13.92
CA VAL A 171 3.27 -11.69 13.99
C VAL A 171 4.59 -11.09 14.46
N GLY A 172 5.13 -10.15 13.70
CA GLY A 172 6.27 -9.32 14.06
C GLY A 172 5.85 -7.87 14.33
N LEU A 173 6.51 -7.21 15.27
CA LEU A 173 6.36 -5.78 15.53
C LEU A 173 7.50 -5.04 14.81
N LEU A 174 7.16 -4.14 13.87
CA LEU A 174 8.16 -3.38 13.13
C LEU A 174 8.94 -2.46 14.06
N ASN A 175 10.26 -2.55 14.00
CA ASN A 175 11.17 -1.80 14.86
C ASN A 175 12.48 -1.46 14.10
N ILE A 176 13.37 -0.74 14.75
CA ILE A 176 14.72 -0.36 14.28
C ILE A 176 15.81 -1.39 14.65
N GLY A 177 15.44 -2.53 15.19
CA GLY A 177 16.29 -3.63 15.61
C GLY A 177 15.47 -4.72 16.30
N GLU A 178 15.99 -5.94 16.32
CA GLU A 178 15.30 -7.13 16.86
C GLU A 178 15.23 -7.15 18.40
N GLU A 179 16.14 -6.40 19.07
CA GLU A 179 16.26 -6.45 20.53
C GLU A 179 15.05 -5.77 21.22
N ALA A 180 14.60 -6.35 22.31
CA ALA A 180 13.44 -5.86 23.06
C ALA A 180 13.59 -4.44 23.62
N ILE A 181 14.82 -3.96 23.80
CA ILE A 181 15.12 -2.62 24.32
C ILE A 181 15.05 -1.52 23.25
N LYS A 182 15.01 -1.89 21.97
CA LYS A 182 14.96 -0.94 20.84
C LYS A 182 13.58 -0.33 20.67
N GLY A 183 13.55 0.79 19.96
CA GLY A 183 12.33 1.53 19.66
C GLY A 183 11.96 2.56 20.72
N ASN A 184 10.91 3.31 20.41
CA ASN A 184 10.33 4.29 21.33
C ASN A 184 9.46 3.61 22.41
N GLU A 185 8.97 4.40 23.38
CA GLU A 185 8.17 3.87 24.50
C GLU A 185 6.87 3.17 24.03
N VAL A 186 6.25 3.66 22.96
CA VAL A 186 5.04 3.02 22.40
C VAL A 186 5.36 1.62 21.87
N ILE A 187 6.45 1.48 21.11
CA ILE A 187 6.89 0.20 20.55
C ILE A 187 7.28 -0.80 21.65
N LYS A 188 8.04 -0.34 22.67
CA LYS A 188 8.39 -1.20 23.81
C LYS A 188 7.16 -1.71 24.53
N LYS A 189 6.20 -0.81 24.86
CA LYS A 189 4.93 -1.16 25.49
C LYS A 189 4.11 -2.11 24.61
N ALA A 190 4.05 -1.87 23.29
CA ALA A 190 3.37 -2.77 22.35
C ALA A 190 4.00 -4.16 22.35
N GLY A 191 5.34 -4.24 22.35
CA GLY A 191 6.07 -5.50 22.47
C GLY A 191 5.74 -6.26 23.76
N ASP A 192 5.57 -5.57 24.90
CA ASP A 192 5.16 -6.18 26.15
C ASP A 192 3.72 -6.73 26.10
N LEU A 193 2.79 -5.96 25.51
CA LEU A 193 1.41 -6.40 25.31
C LEU A 193 1.33 -7.61 24.39
N LEU A 194 2.05 -7.60 23.28
CA LEU A 194 2.10 -8.71 22.31
C LEU A 194 2.72 -9.98 22.91
N ARG A 195 3.79 -9.85 23.70
CA ARG A 195 4.36 -10.99 24.46
C ARG A 195 3.39 -11.55 25.47
N SER A 196 2.59 -10.71 26.12
CA SER A 196 1.57 -11.14 27.07
C SER A 196 0.44 -11.88 26.35
N ALA A 197 -0.03 -11.39 25.21
CA ALA A 197 -1.03 -12.06 24.37
C ALA A 197 -0.53 -13.40 23.81
N SER A 198 0.76 -13.52 23.53
CA SER A 198 1.36 -14.77 23.06
C SER A 198 1.39 -15.86 24.15
N LYS A 199 1.51 -15.49 25.43
CA LYS A 199 1.48 -16.44 26.55
C LYS A 199 0.12 -17.08 26.76
N THR A 200 -0.97 -16.39 26.39
CA THR A 200 -2.35 -16.91 26.45
C THR A 200 -2.73 -17.68 25.18
N GLN A 201 -1.80 -17.87 24.24
CA GLN A 201 -1.99 -18.52 22.95
C GLN A 201 -3.00 -17.82 22.01
N ASP A 202 -3.36 -16.58 22.32
CA ASP A 202 -4.24 -15.77 21.47
C ASP A 202 -3.53 -15.20 20.24
N LEU A 203 -2.18 -15.16 20.28
CA LEU A 203 -1.35 -14.60 19.24
C LEU A 203 0.01 -15.30 19.14
N ASN A 204 0.50 -15.58 17.95
CA ASN A 204 1.82 -16.12 17.70
C ASN A 204 2.81 -14.98 17.46
N PHE A 205 3.24 -14.34 18.56
CA PHE A 205 4.16 -13.20 18.47
C PHE A 205 5.61 -13.69 18.33
N TYR A 206 6.24 -13.38 17.20
CA TYR A 206 7.63 -13.69 16.89
C TYR A 206 8.62 -12.80 17.67
N GLY A 207 8.32 -11.52 17.78
CA GLY A 207 9.20 -10.50 18.34
C GLY A 207 9.25 -9.24 17.48
N ASN A 208 10.30 -8.42 17.71
CA ASN A 208 10.58 -7.29 16.84
C ASN A 208 11.15 -7.79 15.50
N VAL A 209 10.82 -7.08 14.43
CA VAL A 209 11.33 -7.31 13.06
C VAL A 209 11.75 -5.99 12.45
N GLU A 210 12.68 -6.02 11.52
CA GLU A 210 13.15 -4.86 10.78
C GLU A 210 12.46 -4.73 9.41
N GLY A 211 12.61 -3.57 8.75
CA GLY A 211 11.97 -3.32 7.45
C GLY A 211 12.36 -4.30 6.34
N ASN A 212 13.57 -4.87 6.40
CA ASN A 212 14.03 -5.89 5.45
C ASN A 212 13.31 -7.24 5.63
N ASP A 213 12.80 -7.54 6.83
CA ASP A 213 12.10 -8.78 7.13
C ASP A 213 10.74 -8.88 6.45
N ILE A 214 10.13 -7.73 6.13
CA ILE A 214 8.94 -7.65 5.30
C ILE A 214 9.20 -8.37 3.96
N PHE A 215 10.34 -8.08 3.33
CA PHE A 215 10.71 -8.63 2.02
C PHE A 215 11.31 -10.03 2.09
N LYS A 216 11.93 -10.40 3.22
CA LYS A 216 12.39 -11.78 3.47
C LYS A 216 11.22 -12.72 3.75
N GLY A 217 10.08 -12.19 4.24
CA GLY A 217 8.96 -13.00 4.74
C GLY A 217 9.33 -13.74 6.02
N THR A 218 10.08 -13.10 6.91
CA THR A 218 10.49 -13.67 8.21
C THR A 218 9.26 -14.05 9.03
N VAL A 219 8.21 -13.22 8.97
CA VAL A 219 6.92 -13.42 9.59
C VAL A 219 5.79 -13.27 8.57
N ASP A 220 4.60 -13.79 8.91
CA ASP A 220 3.41 -13.70 8.05
C ASP A 220 2.78 -12.29 8.10
N ILE A 221 2.89 -11.64 9.27
CA ILE A 221 2.28 -10.34 9.57
C ILE A 221 3.33 -9.43 10.19
N VAL A 222 3.39 -8.19 9.71
CA VAL A 222 4.17 -7.11 10.32
C VAL A 222 3.22 -6.00 10.76
N VAL A 223 3.31 -5.61 12.03
CA VAL A 223 2.49 -4.56 12.62
C VAL A 223 3.31 -3.30 12.83
N CYS A 224 2.77 -2.15 12.41
CA CYS A 224 3.34 -0.82 12.59
C CYS A 224 2.23 0.23 12.66
N ASP A 225 2.58 1.49 12.93
CA ASP A 225 1.67 2.60 12.67
C ASP A 225 1.53 2.87 11.17
N GLY A 226 0.47 3.61 10.81
CA GLY A 226 0.17 3.87 9.41
C GLY A 226 1.14 4.83 8.72
N PHE A 227 1.85 5.68 9.47
CA PHE A 227 2.88 6.54 8.87
C PHE A 227 4.05 5.68 8.39
N VAL A 228 4.59 4.84 9.25
CA VAL A 228 5.71 3.94 8.92
C VAL A 228 5.31 2.95 7.82
N GLY A 229 4.13 2.35 7.93
CA GLY A 229 3.63 1.41 6.92
C GLY A 229 3.44 2.04 5.55
N ASN A 230 2.88 3.25 5.47
CA ASN A 230 2.72 3.97 4.20
C ASN A 230 4.07 4.40 3.60
N VAL A 231 5.02 4.84 4.44
CA VAL A 231 6.39 5.16 3.98
C VAL A 231 7.07 3.91 3.42
N ALA A 232 7.00 2.78 4.13
CA ALA A 232 7.57 1.52 3.66
C ALA A 232 6.97 1.08 2.32
N LEU A 233 5.64 1.18 2.15
CA LEU A 233 4.96 0.89 0.90
C LEU A 233 5.47 1.79 -0.24
N LYS A 234 5.43 3.11 -0.04
CA LYS A 234 5.81 4.08 -1.07
C LYS A 234 7.29 4.01 -1.45
N ALA A 235 8.16 3.77 -0.47
CA ALA A 235 9.59 3.54 -0.72
C ALA A 235 9.80 2.28 -1.57
N SER A 236 9.10 1.19 -1.24
CA SER A 236 9.17 -0.06 -2.00
C SER A 236 8.67 0.08 -3.44
N GLU A 237 7.54 0.75 -3.63
CA GLU A 237 6.99 1.07 -4.96
C GLU A 237 7.97 1.92 -5.77
N GLY A 238 8.58 2.93 -5.13
CA GLY A 238 9.58 3.80 -5.75
C GLY A 238 10.83 3.04 -6.20
N VAL A 239 11.39 2.18 -5.34
CA VAL A 239 12.55 1.34 -5.66
C VAL A 239 12.24 0.36 -6.79
N ALA A 240 11.08 -0.30 -6.76
CA ALA A 240 10.66 -1.22 -7.81
C ALA A 240 10.52 -0.51 -9.17
N SER A 241 9.93 0.68 -9.18
CA SER A 241 9.77 1.52 -10.38
C SER A 241 11.13 1.98 -10.92
N MET A 242 12.04 2.42 -10.06
CA MET A 242 13.41 2.83 -10.43
C MET A 242 14.19 1.66 -11.06
N ILE A 243 14.12 0.47 -10.47
CA ILE A 243 14.79 -0.72 -11.03
C ILE A 243 14.23 -1.05 -12.42
N ALA A 244 12.90 -1.00 -12.59
CA ALA A 244 12.26 -1.27 -13.87
C ALA A 244 12.66 -0.25 -14.94
N GLU A 245 12.80 1.02 -14.56
CA GLU A 245 13.27 2.09 -15.47
C GLU A 245 14.72 1.89 -15.87
N PHE A 246 15.62 1.60 -14.93
CA PHE A 246 17.03 1.32 -15.23
C PHE A 246 17.18 0.11 -16.15
N LEU A 247 16.47 -0.97 -15.90
CA LEU A 247 16.48 -2.13 -16.81
C LEU A 247 16.01 -1.76 -18.21
N LYS A 248 14.95 -0.95 -18.34
CA LYS A 248 14.44 -0.47 -19.62
C LYS A 248 15.47 0.40 -20.35
N LEU A 249 16.14 1.30 -19.65
CA LEU A 249 17.19 2.16 -20.21
C LEU A 249 18.36 1.33 -20.72
N GLU A 250 18.91 0.42 -19.92
CA GLU A 250 20.07 -0.40 -20.30
C GLU A 250 19.73 -1.36 -21.45
N PHE A 251 18.58 -1.99 -21.46
CA PHE A 251 18.16 -2.83 -22.59
C PHE A 251 17.88 -2.03 -23.87
N SER A 252 17.58 -0.74 -23.76
CA SER A 252 17.32 0.13 -24.93
C SER A 252 18.57 0.74 -25.53
N ARG A 253 19.74 0.63 -24.87
CA ARG A 253 20.97 1.38 -25.15
C ARG A 253 21.61 1.07 -26.53
N SER A 254 21.54 -0.19 -26.96
CA SER A 254 22.15 -0.63 -28.23
C SER A 254 21.35 -1.76 -28.86
N ILE A 255 21.67 -2.06 -30.14
CA ILE A 255 21.07 -3.19 -30.84
C ILE A 255 21.44 -4.54 -30.17
N PHE A 256 22.64 -4.64 -29.61
CA PHE A 256 23.09 -5.83 -28.88
C PHE A 256 22.34 -6.03 -27.55
N THR A 257 22.12 -4.95 -26.79
CA THR A 257 21.35 -5.03 -25.55
C THR A 257 19.87 -5.31 -25.82
N LYS A 258 19.31 -4.82 -26.95
CA LYS A 258 17.94 -5.18 -27.36
C LYS A 258 17.84 -6.67 -27.73
N ALA A 259 18.83 -7.22 -28.46
CA ALA A 259 18.88 -8.65 -28.74
C ALA A 259 19.01 -9.49 -27.44
N ALA A 260 19.88 -9.04 -26.51
CA ALA A 260 20.00 -9.65 -25.18
C ALA A 260 18.67 -9.61 -24.39
N ALA A 261 17.89 -8.52 -24.48
CA ALA A 261 16.58 -8.40 -23.86
C ALA A 261 15.59 -9.45 -24.39
N ILE A 262 15.63 -9.75 -25.70
CA ILE A 262 14.77 -10.80 -26.30
C ILE A 262 15.15 -12.15 -25.74
N CYS A 263 16.43 -12.48 -25.65
CA CYS A 263 16.88 -13.75 -25.04
C CYS A 263 16.54 -13.84 -23.55
N ALA A 264 16.65 -12.73 -22.81
CA ALA A 264 16.33 -12.64 -21.38
C ALA A 264 14.81 -12.51 -21.09
N TYR A 265 13.98 -12.32 -22.11
CA TYR A 265 12.55 -12.05 -21.95
C TYR A 265 11.81 -13.06 -21.04
N PRO A 266 12.03 -14.39 -21.14
CA PRO A 266 11.36 -15.35 -20.24
C PRO A 266 11.68 -15.11 -18.77
N VAL A 267 12.96 -14.79 -18.46
CA VAL A 267 13.42 -14.51 -17.09
C VAL A 267 12.84 -13.20 -16.59
N ILE A 268 12.91 -12.14 -17.41
CA ILE A 268 12.37 -10.82 -17.08
C ILE A 268 10.85 -10.90 -16.85
N SER A 269 10.14 -11.63 -17.72
CA SER A 269 8.70 -11.83 -17.59
C SER A 269 8.33 -12.60 -16.30
N ALA A 270 9.09 -13.66 -15.98
CA ALA A 270 8.91 -14.40 -14.73
C ALA A 270 9.17 -13.51 -13.50
N LEU A 271 10.23 -12.69 -13.52
CA LEU A 271 10.53 -11.73 -12.46
C LEU A 271 9.42 -10.68 -12.33
N LYS A 272 9.01 -10.07 -13.45
CA LYS A 272 7.91 -9.09 -13.48
C LYS A 272 6.63 -9.69 -12.89
N ASN A 273 6.29 -10.92 -13.23
CA ASN A 273 5.11 -11.59 -12.70
C ASN A 273 5.18 -11.86 -11.20
N LYS A 274 6.37 -12.15 -10.65
CA LYS A 274 6.56 -12.33 -9.20
C LYS A 274 6.53 -11.01 -8.43
N MET A 275 7.03 -9.93 -9.04
CA MET A 275 7.09 -8.59 -8.45
C MET A 275 5.88 -7.72 -8.78
N ASP A 276 4.89 -8.24 -9.52
CA ASP A 276 3.74 -7.48 -9.98
C ASP A 276 2.88 -7.05 -8.79
N HIS A 277 3.07 -5.79 -8.37
CA HIS A 277 2.34 -5.18 -7.25
C HIS A 277 0.82 -5.17 -7.46
N ARG A 278 0.35 -5.25 -8.72
CA ARG A 278 -1.09 -5.31 -9.03
C ARG A 278 -1.77 -6.53 -8.40
N ARG A 279 -1.05 -7.64 -8.29
CA ARG A 279 -1.53 -8.88 -7.65
C ARG A 279 -1.78 -8.73 -6.16
N TYR A 280 -1.17 -7.73 -5.53
CA TYR A 280 -1.28 -7.43 -4.10
C TYR A 280 -2.22 -6.26 -3.82
N ASN A 281 -2.86 -5.70 -4.87
CA ASN A 281 -3.83 -4.62 -4.74
C ASN A 281 -5.11 -5.08 -4.00
N GLY A 282 -5.73 -4.17 -3.28
CA GLY A 282 -6.93 -4.43 -2.48
C GLY A 282 -6.62 -4.58 -0.99
N GLY A 283 -6.28 -3.47 -0.34
CA GLY A 283 -6.10 -3.42 1.12
C GLY A 283 -7.45 -3.54 1.84
N ALA A 284 -7.53 -4.41 2.83
CA ALA A 284 -8.73 -4.56 3.66
C ALA A 284 -8.77 -3.51 4.78
N LEU A 285 -9.88 -2.82 4.95
CA LEU A 285 -10.15 -1.96 6.10
C LEU A 285 -10.68 -2.85 7.25
N LEU A 286 -9.78 -3.28 8.12
CA LEU A 286 -10.11 -4.17 9.24
C LEU A 286 -10.64 -3.40 10.45
N GLY A 287 -11.44 -4.05 11.28
CA GLY A 287 -11.98 -3.49 12.52
C GLY A 287 -13.31 -2.74 12.35
N LEU A 288 -13.90 -2.77 11.16
CA LEU A 288 -15.25 -2.25 10.87
C LEU A 288 -16.30 -3.37 10.96
N ARG A 289 -17.55 -3.01 11.25
CA ARG A 289 -18.69 -3.94 11.25
C ARG A 289 -19.19 -4.30 9.83
N GLY A 290 -18.32 -4.21 8.81
CA GLY A 290 -18.59 -4.57 7.44
C GLY A 290 -17.29 -4.56 6.63
N LEU A 291 -17.24 -5.33 5.56
CA LEU A 291 -16.05 -5.47 4.73
C LEU A 291 -15.92 -4.31 3.75
N VAL A 292 -14.79 -3.62 3.78
CA VAL A 292 -14.44 -2.56 2.83
C VAL A 292 -13.01 -2.78 2.34
N PHE A 293 -12.82 -2.67 1.04
CA PHE A 293 -11.52 -2.84 0.40
C PHE A 293 -11.12 -1.58 -0.35
N LYS A 294 -9.88 -1.17 -0.14
CA LYS A 294 -9.26 -0.03 -0.80
C LYS A 294 -8.38 -0.51 -1.96
N SER A 295 -8.71 -0.14 -3.17
CA SER A 295 -7.81 -0.27 -4.32
C SER A 295 -6.93 0.98 -4.45
N HIS A 296 -5.75 0.84 -5.06
CA HIS A 296 -4.88 1.99 -5.36
C HIS A 296 -5.59 2.98 -6.28
N GLY A 297 -5.37 4.30 -6.08
CA GLY A 297 -6.02 5.35 -6.89
C GLY A 297 -5.66 5.25 -8.38
N SER A 298 -4.41 4.96 -8.70
CA SER A 298 -3.90 4.79 -10.06
C SER A 298 -3.98 3.35 -10.60
N ALA A 299 -4.81 2.49 -9.98
CA ALA A 299 -4.96 1.10 -10.40
C ALA A 299 -5.44 1.01 -11.86
N ASP A 300 -4.81 0.14 -12.64
CA ASP A 300 -5.34 -0.31 -13.92
C ASP A 300 -6.45 -1.36 -13.73
N ALA A 301 -7.07 -1.78 -14.83
CA ALA A 301 -8.19 -2.73 -14.77
C ALA A 301 -7.78 -4.07 -14.12
N LEU A 302 -6.57 -4.54 -14.36
CA LEU A 302 -6.08 -5.79 -13.76
C LEU A 302 -5.87 -5.63 -12.24
N ALA A 303 -5.27 -4.53 -11.81
CA ALA A 303 -5.09 -4.24 -10.39
C ALA A 303 -6.45 -4.13 -9.67
N PHE A 304 -7.41 -3.41 -10.26
CA PHE A 304 -8.74 -3.28 -9.67
C PHE A 304 -9.49 -4.62 -9.62
N GLU A 305 -9.33 -5.48 -10.65
CA GLU A 305 -9.87 -6.85 -10.65
C GLU A 305 -9.31 -7.69 -9.49
N TYR A 306 -8.01 -7.57 -9.17
CA TYR A 306 -7.44 -8.22 -7.98
C TYR A 306 -8.06 -7.71 -6.68
N ALA A 307 -8.36 -6.41 -6.57
CA ALA A 307 -9.05 -5.87 -5.41
C ALA A 307 -10.47 -6.44 -5.26
N LEU A 308 -11.22 -6.58 -6.37
CA LEU A 308 -12.51 -7.27 -6.41
C LEU A 308 -12.37 -8.73 -5.96
N GLY A 309 -11.36 -9.44 -6.47
CA GLY A 309 -11.07 -10.82 -6.09
C GLY A 309 -10.84 -11.00 -4.59
N ARG A 310 -10.04 -10.12 -3.97
CA ARG A 310 -9.79 -10.13 -2.52
C ARG A 310 -11.05 -9.85 -1.71
N ALA A 311 -11.85 -8.87 -2.13
CA ALA A 311 -13.12 -8.57 -1.47
C ALA A 311 -14.08 -9.76 -1.56
N TYR A 312 -14.15 -10.41 -2.72
CA TYR A 312 -14.95 -11.60 -2.95
C TYR A 312 -14.48 -12.79 -2.09
N ASP A 313 -13.17 -13.10 -2.08
CA ASP A 313 -12.62 -14.20 -1.30
C ASP A 313 -12.81 -13.97 0.21
N ALA A 314 -12.66 -12.74 0.68
CA ALA A 314 -12.92 -12.36 2.07
C ALA A 314 -14.41 -12.54 2.45
N ALA A 315 -15.33 -12.07 1.61
CA ALA A 315 -16.75 -12.20 1.84
C ALA A 315 -17.19 -13.68 1.82
N ARG A 316 -16.72 -14.46 0.83
CA ARG A 316 -17.04 -15.88 0.67
C ARG A 316 -16.55 -16.73 1.86
N ASN A 317 -15.40 -16.37 2.44
CA ASN A 317 -14.78 -17.10 3.55
C ASN A 317 -15.18 -16.55 4.93
N ASN A 318 -16.25 -15.74 5.01
CA ASN A 318 -16.81 -15.18 6.24
C ASN A 318 -15.73 -14.44 7.08
N LEU A 319 -14.89 -13.62 6.41
CA LEU A 319 -13.82 -12.90 7.10
C LEU A 319 -14.34 -12.06 8.26
N LEU A 320 -15.49 -11.38 8.08
CA LEU A 320 -16.04 -10.49 9.09
C LEU A 320 -16.33 -11.21 10.40
N GLU A 321 -17.02 -12.36 10.32
CA GLU A 321 -17.39 -13.19 11.48
C GLU A 321 -16.15 -13.78 12.15
N ARG A 322 -15.16 -14.22 11.36
CA ARG A 322 -13.91 -14.79 11.89
C ARG A 322 -13.05 -13.74 12.58
N VAL A 323 -12.97 -12.53 12.02
CA VAL A 323 -12.29 -11.39 12.68
C VAL A 323 -13.01 -11.05 13.98
N HIS A 324 -14.34 -10.94 13.95
CA HIS A 324 -15.14 -10.65 15.14
C HIS A 324 -14.96 -11.71 16.24
N ALA A 325 -14.99 -12.99 15.89
CA ALA A 325 -14.77 -14.09 16.84
C ALA A 325 -13.39 -14.01 17.51
N ARG A 326 -12.32 -13.72 16.72
CA ARG A 326 -10.97 -13.56 17.27
C ARG A 326 -10.83 -12.36 18.18
N ILE A 327 -11.42 -11.22 17.80
CA ILE A 327 -11.41 -10.02 18.64
C ILE A 327 -12.16 -10.29 19.95
N SER A 328 -13.32 -10.94 19.88
CA SER A 328 -14.11 -11.30 21.09
C SER A 328 -13.34 -12.25 22.02
N HIS A 329 -12.58 -13.20 21.47
CA HIS A 329 -11.73 -14.08 22.24
C HIS A 329 -10.57 -13.33 22.91
N ALA A 330 -9.95 -12.40 22.19
CA ALA A 330 -8.86 -11.56 22.69
C ALA A 330 -9.35 -10.37 23.54
N ALA A 331 -10.66 -10.16 23.70
CA ALA A 331 -11.22 -9.02 24.42
C ALA A 331 -10.65 -8.81 25.83
N PRO A 332 -10.38 -9.84 26.66
CA PRO A 332 -9.75 -9.65 27.97
C PRO A 332 -8.37 -8.99 27.91
N LEU A 333 -7.66 -9.16 26.81
CA LEU A 333 -6.34 -8.57 26.57
C LEU A 333 -6.44 -7.14 26.01
N LEU A 334 -7.52 -6.87 25.24
CA LEU A 334 -7.77 -5.58 24.60
C LEU A 334 -8.36 -4.57 25.58
N VAL A 335 -9.10 -5.04 26.60
CA VAL A 335 -9.65 -4.25 27.70
C VAL A 335 -8.68 -4.36 28.88
N GLY A 336 -7.52 -3.69 28.81
CA GLY A 336 -6.60 -3.62 29.95
C GLY A 336 -7.22 -2.96 31.17
N PRO A 337 -6.64 -3.08 32.40
CA PRO A 337 -7.17 -2.54 33.65
C PRO A 337 -7.29 -1.02 33.73
N LEU A 338 -7.16 -0.32 32.61
CA LEU A 338 -7.21 1.14 32.47
C LEU A 338 -8.42 1.64 31.65
N ALA A 339 -9.45 0.82 31.45
CA ALA A 339 -10.73 1.32 30.98
C ALA A 339 -11.46 2.03 32.12
N GLY A 340 -10.92 3.15 32.56
CA GLY A 340 -11.73 4.20 33.17
C GLY A 340 -12.74 4.70 32.11
N PRO A 341 -13.92 5.21 32.52
CA PRO A 341 -14.98 5.58 31.60
C PRO A 341 -14.58 6.82 30.78
N PHE A 342 -13.75 6.65 29.74
CA PHE A 342 -13.62 7.61 28.67
C PHE A 342 -14.69 7.41 27.61
N ALA A 343 -15.94 7.49 28.05
CA ALA A 343 -17.05 7.90 27.20
C ALA A 343 -16.97 9.42 27.06
N GLY A 344 -16.00 9.92 26.30
CA GLY A 344 -15.97 11.31 25.89
C GLY A 344 -16.77 11.44 24.59
N PRO A 345 -17.92 12.16 24.58
CA PRO A 345 -18.60 12.48 23.35
C PRO A 345 -17.73 13.46 22.54
N PHE A 346 -17.52 13.19 21.27
CA PHE A 346 -17.13 14.23 20.32
C PHE A 346 -18.31 15.20 20.14
N ALA A 347 -18.51 16.07 21.12
CA ALA A 347 -19.40 17.22 21.14
C ALA A 347 -18.64 18.36 21.85
N GLY A 348 -17.62 18.89 21.19
CA GLY A 348 -17.05 20.18 21.52
C GLY A 348 -17.19 21.09 20.32
N PRO A 349 -17.66 22.36 20.51
CA PRO A 349 -17.74 23.30 19.40
C PRO A 349 -16.34 23.60 18.87
N LEU A 350 -16.16 23.58 17.55
CA LEU A 350 -14.98 24.04 16.86
C LEU A 350 -14.68 25.47 17.31
N ALA A 351 -13.63 25.66 18.10
CA ALA A 351 -13.10 26.99 18.38
C ALA A 351 -12.67 27.61 17.05
N GLY A 352 -13.12 28.85 16.83
CA GLY A 352 -12.79 29.65 15.65
C GLY A 352 -11.28 29.87 15.46
N PRO A 353 -10.89 30.48 14.34
CA PRO A 353 -9.49 30.57 13.94
C PRO A 353 -8.70 31.39 14.97
N GLN A 354 -7.85 30.72 15.73
CA GLN A 354 -6.83 31.40 16.52
C GLN A 354 -5.70 31.81 15.58
N THR A 355 -5.49 33.11 15.50
CA THR A 355 -4.36 33.78 14.85
C THR A 355 -3.04 33.14 15.33
N LEU A 356 -2.35 32.49 14.39
CA LEU A 356 -0.98 32.01 14.58
C LEU A 356 -0.06 33.22 14.87
N ALA A 357 0.34 33.37 16.11
CA ALA A 357 1.46 34.23 16.48
C ALA A 357 2.73 33.65 15.85
N ALA A 358 3.46 34.52 15.15
CA ALA A 358 4.69 34.18 14.46
C ALA A 358 5.72 33.59 15.42
N ILE A 359 6.04 32.33 15.28
CA ILE A 359 7.21 31.71 15.91
C ILE A 359 8.40 32.05 15.01
N SER A 360 9.27 32.93 15.52
CA SER A 360 10.55 33.27 14.90
C SER A 360 11.48 32.05 14.97
N LEU A 361 11.80 31.46 13.83
CA LEU A 361 12.84 30.46 13.69
C LEU A 361 14.22 31.07 13.83
N PRO A 362 15.16 30.43 14.54
CA PRO A 362 16.55 30.87 14.57
C PRO A 362 17.23 30.71 13.19
N PRO A 363 18.26 31.54 12.86
CA PRO A 363 18.89 31.51 11.55
C PRO A 363 19.64 30.20 11.32
N ILE A 364 19.40 29.59 10.15
CA ILE A 364 20.11 28.40 9.67
C ILE A 364 21.51 28.83 9.24
N SER A 365 22.55 28.29 9.88
CA SER A 365 23.94 28.43 9.45
C SER A 365 24.18 27.60 8.17
N PRO A 366 24.86 28.12 7.14
CA PRO A 366 25.21 27.39 5.95
C PRO A 366 26.51 26.60 6.19
N ALA A 367 26.41 25.31 6.48
CA ALA A 367 27.54 24.41 6.46
C ALA A 367 27.07 23.00 6.04
N PHE A 368 26.94 22.79 4.74
CA PHE A 368 26.98 21.46 4.16
C PHE A 368 27.93 21.51 2.97
N SER A 369 29.20 21.21 3.22
CA SER A 369 30.18 20.82 2.21
C SER A 369 29.86 19.40 1.76
N ALA A 370 29.90 19.17 0.45
CA ALA A 370 29.64 17.89 -0.19
C ALA A 370 30.57 16.78 0.36
N PRO A 371 30.09 15.57 0.59
CA PRO A 371 30.94 14.47 1.02
C PRO A 371 31.66 13.86 -0.18
N SER A 372 32.97 14.15 -0.31
CA SER A 372 33.91 13.43 -1.17
C SER A 372 34.28 12.03 -0.65
N ASP A 373 33.72 11.59 0.45
CA ASP A 373 34.15 10.37 1.16
C ASP A 373 33.33 9.11 0.83
N LEU A 374 32.30 9.22 -0.03
CA LEU A 374 31.47 8.05 -0.36
C LEU A 374 32.11 7.12 -1.40
N LEU A 375 33.11 7.60 -2.13
CA LEU A 375 33.81 6.79 -3.15
C LEU A 375 35.02 6.03 -2.61
N GLN A 376 35.52 6.35 -1.42
CA GLN A 376 36.66 5.63 -0.82
C GLN A 376 36.26 4.38 -0.04
N ASN A 377 35.03 4.26 0.42
CA ASN A 377 34.57 3.10 1.20
C ASN A 377 34.06 1.91 0.38
N LEU A 378 33.95 2.04 -0.95
CA LEU A 378 33.60 0.91 -1.82
C LEU A 378 34.79 0.07 -2.28
N ALA A 379 36.02 0.51 -1.97
CA ALA A 379 37.25 -0.19 -2.38
C ALA A 379 37.80 -1.17 -1.33
N HIS A 380 37.23 -1.29 -0.14
CA HIS A 380 37.80 -2.08 0.96
C HIS A 380 36.99 -3.29 1.43
N ASN A 381 35.92 -3.69 0.73
CA ASN A 381 35.20 -4.94 1.07
C ASN A 381 35.08 -5.88 -0.14
N THR A 382 36.21 -6.37 -0.63
CA THR A 382 36.26 -7.62 -1.40
C THR A 382 36.83 -8.72 -0.53
N PRO A 383 36.15 -9.88 -0.39
CA PRO A 383 36.71 -11.02 0.32
C PRO A 383 37.88 -11.59 -0.48
N THR A 384 39.06 -11.62 0.12
CA THR A 384 40.22 -12.38 -0.33
C THR A 384 39.90 -13.87 -0.35
N GLY A 385 39.92 -14.47 -1.52
CA GLY A 385 39.89 -15.94 -1.63
C GLY A 385 39.52 -16.41 -3.03
N LEU A 386 40.45 -16.27 -4.00
CA LEU A 386 40.62 -17.13 -5.17
C LEU A 386 41.89 -16.69 -5.89
N SER A 387 43.02 -17.08 -5.36
CA SER A 387 44.29 -17.09 -6.08
C SER A 387 44.47 -18.48 -6.71
N GLY A 388 44.54 -18.54 -8.03
CA GLY A 388 44.91 -19.77 -8.72
C GLY A 388 44.58 -19.71 -10.21
N GLU A 389 45.65 -19.54 -11.01
CA GLU A 389 45.72 -19.87 -12.42
C GLU A 389 44.94 -18.99 -13.44
N LEU A 390 45.68 -18.10 -14.04
CA LEU A 390 45.71 -17.90 -15.52
C LEU A 390 46.74 -16.82 -15.84
N SER A 391 47.98 -17.21 -15.83
CA SER A 391 49.10 -16.49 -16.44
C SER A 391 49.52 -17.28 -17.67
N ARG A 392 49.22 -16.78 -18.87
CA ARG A 392 49.97 -16.97 -20.12
C ARG A 392 49.14 -16.49 -21.33
N ASN A 393 49.81 -15.62 -22.12
CA ASN A 393 49.57 -15.20 -23.51
C ASN A 393 48.98 -13.81 -23.70
N LEU A 394 49.90 -12.85 -23.73
CA LEU A 394 49.78 -11.61 -24.47
C LEU A 394 50.95 -11.58 -25.50
N PRO A 395 50.73 -11.27 -26.76
CA PRO A 395 51.81 -10.83 -27.66
C PRO A 395 51.94 -9.29 -27.66
N HIS A 396 53.17 -8.88 -27.71
CA HIS A 396 53.68 -7.53 -27.85
C HIS A 396 53.29 -6.82 -29.18
N GLY A 397 53.23 -5.50 -29.14
CA GLY A 397 53.30 -4.68 -30.34
C GLY A 397 52.80 -3.24 -30.13
N LEU A 398 53.72 -2.34 -29.81
CA LEU A 398 53.61 -0.87 -29.88
C LEU A 398 53.63 -0.41 -31.37
N PRO A 399 53.32 0.88 -31.77
CA PRO A 399 54.08 2.04 -31.26
C PRO A 399 53.26 3.32 -30.96
N ASN A 400 53.91 4.20 -30.21
CA ASN A 400 53.65 5.63 -30.04
C ASN A 400 53.60 6.35 -31.39
N ASP A 401 52.69 7.30 -31.53
CA ASP A 401 53.04 8.54 -32.21
C ASP A 401 52.34 9.75 -31.61
N SER A 402 53.13 10.76 -31.43
CA SER A 402 52.85 12.05 -30.83
C SER A 402 52.49 13.07 -31.91
N SER A 403 51.78 14.11 -31.48
CA SER A 403 51.65 15.45 -32.10
C SER A 403 50.61 15.65 -33.20
N ARG A 404 49.62 16.49 -32.90
CA ARG A 404 49.43 17.82 -33.49
C ARG A 404 48.17 18.53 -33.02
N ASP A 405 48.44 19.66 -32.48
CA ASP A 405 47.67 20.88 -32.28
C ASP A 405 46.87 21.31 -33.53
N SER A 406 45.64 21.73 -33.39
CA SER A 406 45.07 22.90 -34.06
C SER A 406 43.62 23.18 -33.68
N SER A 407 43.50 24.29 -33.00
CA SER A 407 42.32 25.16 -32.88
C SER A 407 41.52 25.31 -34.20
N ARG A 408 40.18 25.22 -34.13
CA ARG A 408 39.25 25.97 -34.98
C ARG A 408 37.96 26.28 -34.24
N ASP A 409 37.80 27.54 -33.95
CA ASP A 409 36.55 28.22 -33.61
C ASP A 409 35.54 28.11 -34.75
N LEU A 410 34.26 27.88 -34.44
CA LEU A 410 33.13 28.22 -35.28
C LEU A 410 31.99 28.82 -34.45
N PRO A 411 31.25 29.80 -34.97
CA PRO A 411 30.48 30.77 -34.21
C PRO A 411 29.05 30.32 -33.90
N VAL A 412 28.57 30.77 -32.72
CA VAL A 412 27.20 30.65 -32.28
C VAL A 412 26.33 31.72 -32.94
N GLY A 413 25.31 31.31 -33.70
CA GLY A 413 24.25 32.20 -34.20
C GLY A 413 22.96 32.04 -33.36
N PRO A 414 22.14 33.09 -33.23
CA PRO A 414 21.00 33.11 -32.31
C PRO A 414 19.79 32.38 -32.87
N ILE A 415 19.14 31.60 -31.98
CA ILE A 415 17.89 30.87 -32.27
C ILE A 415 16.71 31.80 -31.99
N HIS A 416 15.91 32.11 -33.03
CA HIS A 416 14.60 32.76 -32.90
C HIS A 416 13.52 31.72 -32.53
N PRO A 417 12.55 32.07 -31.66
CA PRO A 417 11.42 31.19 -31.37
C PRO A 417 10.33 31.29 -32.45
N GLN A 418 9.80 30.15 -32.85
CA GLN A 418 8.64 29.99 -33.74
C GLN A 418 7.31 30.03 -32.95
N PRO A 419 6.21 30.56 -33.51
CA PRO A 419 4.93 30.67 -32.83
C PRO A 419 4.12 29.39 -32.88
N VAL A 420 3.37 29.16 -31.76
CA VAL A 420 2.43 28.04 -31.54
C VAL A 420 1.14 28.28 -32.35
N PRO A 421 0.57 27.27 -33.03
CA PRO A 421 -0.74 27.41 -33.69
C PRO A 421 -1.89 27.19 -32.69
N THR A 422 -2.88 28.08 -32.74
CA THR A 422 -4.19 27.98 -32.05
C THR A 422 -5.09 26.96 -32.74
N PRO A 423 -5.94 26.23 -32.00
CA PRO A 423 -6.92 25.30 -32.59
C PRO A 423 -8.20 26.02 -33.02
N ARG A 424 -8.74 25.56 -34.12
CA ARG A 424 -10.14 25.80 -34.52
C ARG A 424 -11.03 24.66 -33.99
#